data_a5c59a38c90a581bff902a68d70fd5e6
#
_entry.id   a5c59a38c90a581bff902a68d70fd5e6
#
_cell.length_a   1.000
_cell.length_b   1.000
_cell.length_c   1.000
_cell.angle_alpha   90.00
_cell.angle_beta   90.00
_cell.angle_gamma   90.00
#
_symmetry.space_group_name_H-M   'P 1'
#
loop_
_entity.id
_entity.type
_entity.pdbx_description
1 polymer ?
#
loop_
_entity_poly.entity_id
_entity_poly.type
_entity_poly.pdbx_seq_one_letter_code
_entity_poly.pdbx_strand_id
1 'polypeptide(L)'
;MKVTDGTLNVLTRFAFRNPLLMQKHCSELCFNLGIDEALPAERQPPITEQNLRDTFQRVASIDGAIFHRIATKGTKSYLATTGKKLTLRELVLLAVSRTNVNVKIGAARIAINISQMLDSSSPRVTAAEVRRTVTELISEMRALGQAGLVLDAANFLYIAHPFFKSYLVWVLAPHCGAQLPDLERYVEPQDAEQHEPEDLVEF
;
A
#
# COMPACT_ATOMS: atom_id res chain seq x y z
N MET A 1 -24.57 13.91 -0.76
CA MET A 1 -23.24 14.47 -0.37
C MET A 1 -22.55 14.93 -1.66
N LYS A 2 -22.21 16.19 -1.78
CA LYS A 2 -21.29 16.64 -2.84
C LYS A 2 -19.87 16.44 -2.33
N VAL A 3 -19.17 15.47 -2.88
CA VAL A 3 -17.73 15.28 -2.64
C VAL A 3 -17.01 16.30 -3.51
N THR A 4 -16.04 17.02 -2.98
CA THR A 4 -15.21 17.92 -3.80
C THR A 4 -14.38 17.13 -4.79
N ASP A 5 -14.03 17.75 -5.92
CA ASP A 5 -13.18 17.09 -6.94
C ASP A 5 -11.86 16.60 -6.34
N GLY A 6 -11.24 17.38 -5.45
CA GLY A 6 -10.06 16.98 -4.73
C GLY A 6 -10.25 15.70 -3.88
N THR A 7 -11.32 15.62 -3.12
CA THR A 7 -11.65 14.40 -2.35
C THR A 7 -11.89 13.20 -3.28
N LEU A 8 -12.61 13.41 -4.40
CA LEU A 8 -12.85 12.36 -5.37
C LEU A 8 -11.55 11.86 -6.00
N ASN A 9 -10.63 12.76 -6.33
CA ASN A 9 -9.30 12.41 -6.85
C ASN A 9 -8.52 11.55 -5.85
N VAL A 10 -8.51 11.92 -4.57
CA VAL A 10 -7.84 11.13 -3.52
C VAL A 10 -8.47 9.73 -3.41
N LEU A 11 -9.80 9.64 -3.33
CA LEU A 11 -10.51 8.35 -3.24
C LEU A 11 -10.22 7.47 -4.46
N THR A 12 -10.28 8.03 -5.67
CA THR A 12 -10.02 7.32 -6.93
C THR A 12 -8.58 6.81 -7.00
N ARG A 13 -7.63 7.64 -6.63
CA ARG A 13 -6.20 7.28 -6.63
C ARG A 13 -5.92 6.10 -5.70
N PHE A 14 -6.40 6.16 -4.46
CA PHE A 14 -6.16 5.11 -3.46
C PHE A 14 -7.12 3.91 -3.58
N ALA A 15 -8.11 3.99 -4.46
CA ALA A 15 -8.86 2.82 -4.91
C ALA A 15 -8.10 1.98 -5.97
N PHE A 16 -6.94 2.45 -6.47
CA PHE A 16 -6.09 1.75 -7.43
C PHE A 16 -6.88 1.24 -8.66
N ARG A 17 -7.80 2.07 -9.18
CA ARG A 17 -8.70 1.74 -10.30
C ARG A 17 -9.62 0.53 -10.03
N ASN A 18 -9.89 0.21 -8.76
CA ASN A 18 -10.79 -0.89 -8.38
C ASN A 18 -12.12 -0.35 -7.87
N PRO A 19 -13.26 -0.60 -8.59
CA PRO A 19 -14.56 -0.08 -8.20
C PRO A 19 -15.03 -0.56 -6.82
N LEU A 20 -14.75 -1.82 -6.46
CA LEU A 20 -15.14 -2.37 -5.17
C LEU A 20 -14.38 -1.70 -4.02
N LEU A 21 -13.08 -1.45 -4.19
CA LEU A 21 -12.28 -0.74 -3.19
C LEU A 21 -12.76 0.72 -3.06
N MET A 22 -13.10 1.36 -4.19
CA MET A 22 -13.71 2.69 -4.20
C MET A 22 -15.01 2.71 -3.41
N GLN A 23 -15.89 1.75 -3.65
CA GLN A 23 -17.16 1.61 -2.93
C GLN A 23 -16.93 1.44 -1.42
N LYS A 24 -15.97 0.61 -1.00
CA LYS A 24 -15.62 0.43 0.41
C LYS A 24 -15.10 1.72 1.03
N HIS A 25 -14.23 2.46 0.34
CA HIS A 25 -13.76 3.76 0.83
C HIS A 25 -14.91 4.75 0.99
N CYS A 26 -15.81 4.85 0.02
CA CYS A 26 -16.97 5.73 0.12
C CYS A 26 -17.90 5.35 1.29
N SER A 27 -18.18 4.06 1.45
CA SER A 27 -19.02 3.56 2.55
C SER A 27 -18.41 3.86 3.91
N GLU A 28 -17.10 3.58 4.08
CA GLU A 28 -16.38 3.83 5.33
C GLU A 28 -16.25 5.32 5.61
N LEU A 29 -16.04 6.15 4.59
CA LEU A 29 -16.02 7.61 4.75
C LEU A 29 -17.37 8.14 5.23
N CYS A 30 -18.48 7.67 4.65
CA CYS A 30 -19.80 8.01 5.13
C CYS A 30 -19.98 7.63 6.60
N PHE A 31 -19.59 6.41 6.97
CA PHE A 31 -19.63 5.95 8.35
C PHE A 31 -18.80 6.83 9.29
N ASN A 32 -17.57 7.18 8.94
CA ASN A 32 -16.69 8.04 9.73
C ASN A 32 -17.23 9.48 9.88
N LEU A 33 -18.06 9.93 8.95
CA LEU A 33 -18.72 11.24 8.99
C LEU A 33 -20.09 11.19 9.69
N GLY A 34 -20.51 10.02 10.21
CA GLY A 34 -21.82 9.83 10.84
C GLY A 34 -23.00 9.95 9.84
N ILE A 35 -22.73 9.62 8.57
CA ILE A 35 -23.74 9.63 7.50
C ILE A 35 -24.26 8.21 7.32
N ASP A 36 -25.35 7.88 7.98
CA ASP A 36 -26.03 6.58 7.93
C ASP A 36 -27.29 6.61 7.04
N GLU A 37 -27.82 7.81 6.75
CA GLU A 37 -28.99 8.01 5.90
C GLU A 37 -28.72 9.07 4.83
N ALA A 38 -29.60 9.13 3.81
CA ALA A 38 -29.54 10.18 2.80
C ALA A 38 -29.76 11.56 3.43
N LEU A 39 -28.71 12.35 3.53
CA LEU A 39 -28.79 13.70 4.08
C LEU A 39 -29.49 14.65 3.08
N PRO A 40 -30.32 15.60 3.58
CA PRO A 40 -30.78 16.74 2.78
C PRO A 40 -29.59 17.47 2.15
N ALA A 41 -29.73 17.96 0.94
CA ALA A 41 -28.65 18.52 0.10
C ALA A 41 -27.82 19.65 0.75
N GLU A 42 -28.27 20.23 1.85
CA GLU A 42 -27.66 21.38 2.51
C GLU A 42 -26.65 21.01 3.64
N ARG A 43 -26.58 19.76 4.05
CA ARG A 43 -25.61 19.33 5.08
C ARG A 43 -24.45 18.57 4.46
N GLN A 44 -23.43 19.30 4.10
CA GLN A 44 -22.16 18.70 3.70
C GLN A 44 -21.18 18.76 4.89
N PRO A 45 -20.90 17.64 5.57
CA PRO A 45 -19.85 17.65 6.57
C PRO A 45 -18.50 17.93 5.89
N PRO A 46 -17.63 18.75 6.50
CA PRO A 46 -16.30 18.98 5.98
C PRO A 46 -15.51 17.66 6.00
N ILE A 47 -14.96 17.28 4.86
CA ILE A 47 -14.08 16.11 4.77
C ILE A 47 -12.66 16.59 5.02
N THR A 48 -12.08 16.17 6.12
CA THR A 48 -10.70 16.48 6.49
C THR A 48 -9.73 15.41 5.96
N GLU A 49 -8.46 15.75 5.86
CA GLU A 49 -7.41 14.78 5.57
C GLU A 49 -7.43 13.61 6.56
N GLN A 50 -7.66 13.88 7.84
CA GLN A 50 -7.74 12.84 8.87
C GLN A 50 -8.89 11.87 8.61
N ASN A 51 -10.07 12.35 8.20
CA ASN A 51 -11.18 11.47 7.82
C ASN A 51 -10.80 10.51 6.68
N LEU A 52 -10.05 11.01 5.68
CA LEU A 52 -9.57 10.18 4.58
C LEU A 52 -8.53 9.16 5.03
N ARG A 53 -7.56 9.57 5.87
CA ARG A 53 -6.55 8.68 6.44
C ARG A 53 -7.19 7.55 7.25
N ASP A 54 -8.10 7.89 8.15
CA ASP A 54 -8.81 6.92 9.00
C ASP A 54 -9.63 5.94 8.13
N THR A 55 -10.29 6.46 7.09
CA THR A 55 -11.03 5.65 6.13
C THR A 55 -10.13 4.63 5.43
N PHE A 56 -9.01 5.07 4.85
CA PHE A 56 -8.09 4.18 4.14
C PHE A 56 -7.46 3.15 5.07
N GLN A 57 -7.01 3.57 6.25
CA GLN A 57 -6.42 2.67 7.24
C GLN A 57 -7.41 1.62 7.72
N ARG A 58 -8.66 2.00 7.99
CA ARG A 58 -9.69 1.08 8.46
C ARG A 58 -10.06 0.05 7.40
N VAL A 59 -10.34 0.47 6.17
CA VAL A 59 -10.60 -0.45 5.05
C VAL A 59 -9.41 -1.39 4.83
N ALA A 60 -8.20 -0.85 4.79
CA ALA A 60 -6.99 -1.64 4.61
C ALA A 60 -6.73 -2.63 5.75
N SER A 61 -7.08 -2.28 6.99
CA SER A 61 -6.91 -3.15 8.17
C SER A 61 -7.90 -4.31 8.17
N ILE A 62 -9.15 -4.06 7.83
CA ILE A 62 -10.19 -5.09 7.79
C ILE A 62 -9.85 -6.14 6.74
N ASP A 63 -9.59 -5.70 5.50
CA ASP A 63 -9.28 -6.59 4.39
C ASP A 63 -7.85 -7.16 4.46
N GLY A 64 -6.96 -6.48 5.19
CA GLY A 64 -5.53 -6.78 5.28
C GLY A 64 -5.10 -7.65 6.45
N ALA A 65 -5.99 -8.00 7.39
CA ALA A 65 -5.63 -8.73 8.61
C ALA A 65 -4.91 -10.06 8.33
N ILE A 66 -5.31 -10.78 7.29
CA ILE A 66 -4.68 -12.02 6.87
C ILE A 66 -3.26 -11.79 6.33
N PHE A 67 -3.06 -10.70 5.57
CA PHE A 67 -1.76 -10.34 5.02
C PHE A 67 -0.79 -9.91 6.11
N HIS A 68 -1.27 -9.21 7.13
CA HIS A 68 -0.45 -8.78 8.26
C HIS A 68 0.18 -9.97 8.99
N ARG A 69 -0.60 -11.00 9.24
CA ARG A 69 -0.13 -12.24 9.87
C ARG A 69 0.95 -12.96 9.05
N ILE A 70 0.88 -12.89 7.71
CA ILE A 70 1.89 -13.47 6.82
C ILE A 70 3.14 -12.58 6.78
N ALA A 71 2.96 -11.28 6.69
CA ALA A 71 4.03 -10.29 6.56
C ALA A 71 4.98 -10.26 7.77
N THR A 72 4.41 -10.35 8.97
CA THR A 72 5.17 -10.23 10.24
C THR A 72 5.84 -11.53 10.68
N LYS A 73 5.64 -12.64 9.96
CA LYS A 73 6.37 -13.89 10.24
C LYS A 73 7.85 -13.75 9.94
N GLY A 74 8.67 -14.24 10.85
CA GLY A 74 10.11 -14.35 10.64
C GLY A 74 10.88 -14.27 11.95
N THR A 75 12.03 -14.96 12.01
CA THR A 75 12.90 -14.98 13.19
C THR A 75 14.10 -14.04 13.04
N LYS A 76 14.57 -13.84 11.81
CA LYS A 76 15.71 -12.95 11.52
C LYS A 76 15.19 -11.53 11.30
N SER A 77 15.74 -10.58 12.06
CA SER A 77 15.41 -9.18 11.95
C SER A 77 16.60 -8.33 11.49
N TYR A 78 16.33 -7.26 10.81
CA TYR A 78 17.27 -6.29 10.27
C TYR A 78 16.94 -4.91 10.85
N LEU A 79 17.98 -4.15 11.20
CA LEU A 79 17.80 -2.77 11.65
C LEU A 79 17.56 -1.86 10.42
N ALA A 80 16.43 -1.21 10.37
CA ALA A 80 16.12 -0.22 9.33
C ALA A 80 16.64 1.17 9.71
N THR A 81 16.83 2.04 8.73
CA THR A 81 17.21 3.46 8.93
C THR A 81 16.20 4.22 9.81
N THR A 82 14.96 3.74 9.92
CA THR A 82 13.93 4.26 10.82
C THR A 82 14.16 3.88 12.29
N GLY A 83 15.20 3.09 12.61
CA GLY A 83 15.46 2.55 13.94
C GLY A 83 14.61 1.32 14.30
N LYS A 84 13.70 0.88 13.44
CA LYS A 84 12.87 -0.32 13.66
C LYS A 84 13.62 -1.58 13.24
N LYS A 85 13.35 -2.67 13.98
CA LYS A 85 13.78 -4.02 13.59
C LYS A 85 12.69 -4.66 12.74
N LEU A 86 12.99 -4.97 11.49
CA LEU A 86 12.06 -5.52 10.51
C LEU A 86 12.52 -6.91 10.05
N THR A 87 11.58 -7.79 9.80
CA THR A 87 11.86 -9.09 9.18
C THR A 87 12.17 -8.91 7.69
N LEU A 88 12.78 -9.91 7.06
CA LEU A 88 13.02 -9.86 5.61
C LEU A 88 11.70 -9.80 4.81
N ARG A 89 10.63 -10.41 5.32
CA ARG A 89 9.30 -10.35 4.71
C ARG A 89 8.74 -8.93 4.70
N GLU A 90 8.81 -8.24 5.83
CA GLU A 90 8.39 -6.84 5.95
C GLU A 90 9.21 -5.94 5.02
N LEU A 91 10.53 -6.12 4.94
CA LEU A 91 11.41 -5.36 4.06
C LEU A 91 11.07 -5.59 2.58
N VAL A 92 10.86 -6.84 2.16
CA VAL A 92 10.44 -7.18 0.80
C VAL A 92 9.11 -6.53 0.46
N LEU A 93 8.12 -6.66 1.33
CA LEU A 93 6.80 -6.08 1.12
C LEU A 93 6.82 -4.54 1.14
N LEU A 94 7.64 -3.94 2.00
CA LEU A 94 7.85 -2.49 2.04
C LEU A 94 8.52 -1.99 0.75
N ALA A 95 9.51 -2.72 0.21
CA ALA A 95 10.12 -2.39 -1.07
C ALA A 95 9.12 -2.49 -2.24
N VAL A 96 8.26 -3.52 -2.21
CA VAL A 96 7.21 -3.73 -3.21
C VAL A 96 6.07 -2.71 -3.06
N SER A 97 5.79 -2.22 -1.85
CA SER A 97 4.74 -1.23 -1.61
C SER A 97 4.94 0.07 -2.40
N ARG A 98 6.16 0.35 -2.81
CA ARG A 98 6.51 1.53 -3.62
C ARG A 98 6.18 1.37 -5.11
N THR A 99 5.89 0.14 -5.58
CA THR A 99 5.49 -0.11 -6.97
C THR A 99 3.98 -0.01 -7.15
N ASN A 100 3.54 0.36 -8.35
CA ASN A 100 2.11 0.37 -8.68
C ASN A 100 1.58 -1.05 -8.88
N VAL A 101 0.24 -1.19 -8.84
CA VAL A 101 -0.45 -2.45 -9.18
C VAL A 101 -0.11 -2.82 -10.62
N ASN A 102 0.17 -4.11 -10.86
CA ASN A 102 0.58 -4.67 -12.15
C ASN A 102 1.95 -4.21 -12.70
N VAL A 103 2.69 -3.37 -11.98
CA VAL A 103 4.07 -3.02 -12.35
C VAL A 103 5.01 -4.13 -11.91
N LYS A 104 5.83 -4.61 -12.83
CA LYS A 104 6.76 -5.71 -12.63
C LYS A 104 8.06 -5.24 -12.00
N ILE A 105 8.54 -5.94 -10.99
CA ILE A 105 9.81 -5.66 -10.32
C ILE A 105 10.64 -6.94 -10.15
N GLY A 106 11.92 -6.89 -10.46
CA GLY A 106 12.84 -8.01 -10.29
C GLY A 106 13.42 -8.10 -8.89
N ALA A 107 13.80 -9.31 -8.46
CA ALA A 107 14.37 -9.55 -7.13
C ALA A 107 15.66 -8.75 -6.86
N ALA A 108 16.47 -8.49 -7.88
CA ALA A 108 17.67 -7.65 -7.76
C ALA A 108 17.32 -6.20 -7.41
N ARG A 109 16.29 -5.64 -8.05
CA ARG A 109 15.82 -4.28 -7.76
C ARG A 109 15.22 -4.19 -6.36
N ILE A 110 14.45 -5.20 -5.94
CA ILE A 110 13.93 -5.28 -4.57
C ILE A 110 15.11 -5.31 -3.56
N ALA A 111 16.16 -6.09 -3.80
CA ALA A 111 17.33 -6.13 -2.92
C ALA A 111 18.05 -4.78 -2.82
N ILE A 112 18.17 -4.04 -3.93
CA ILE A 112 18.69 -2.67 -3.95
C ILE A 112 17.82 -1.74 -3.12
N ASN A 113 16.51 -1.77 -3.32
CA ASN A 113 15.57 -0.93 -2.55
C ASN A 113 15.64 -1.25 -1.05
N ILE A 114 15.77 -2.54 -0.68
CA ILE A 114 15.97 -2.96 0.71
C ILE A 114 17.28 -2.39 1.27
N SER A 115 18.38 -2.44 0.52
CA SER A 115 19.67 -1.92 1.00
C SER A 115 19.63 -0.43 1.34
N GLN A 116 18.79 0.33 0.67
CA GLN A 116 18.57 1.77 0.96
C GLN A 116 17.75 2.01 2.23
N MET A 117 16.98 1.01 2.66
CA MET A 117 16.15 1.08 3.88
C MET A 117 16.87 0.52 5.11
N LEU A 118 17.99 -0.15 4.95
CA LEU A 118 18.75 -0.75 6.05
C LEU A 118 19.76 0.22 6.62
N ASP A 119 19.94 0.15 7.93
CA ASP A 119 21.07 0.78 8.61
C ASP A 119 22.40 0.16 8.13
N SER A 120 23.47 0.96 8.14
CA SER A 120 24.81 0.54 7.69
C SER A 120 25.37 -0.65 8.47
N SER A 121 24.92 -0.87 9.70
CA SER A 121 25.29 -2.02 10.54
C SER A 121 24.55 -3.30 10.19
N SER A 122 23.49 -3.22 9.40
CA SER A 122 22.68 -4.39 9.02
C SER A 122 23.36 -5.21 7.92
N PRO A 123 23.23 -6.55 7.95
CA PRO A 123 23.78 -7.40 6.90
C PRO A 123 23.07 -7.11 5.57
N ARG A 124 23.81 -7.21 4.48
CA ARG A 124 23.26 -7.04 3.13
C ARG A 124 22.28 -8.15 2.80
N VAL A 125 21.19 -7.77 2.14
CA VAL A 125 20.19 -8.70 1.61
C VAL A 125 20.50 -8.98 0.13
N THR A 126 20.56 -10.25 -0.22
CA THR A 126 20.87 -10.69 -1.59
C THR A 126 19.58 -10.89 -2.42
N ALA A 127 19.70 -10.80 -3.74
CA ALA A 127 18.59 -11.12 -4.64
C ALA A 127 18.10 -12.57 -4.50
N ALA A 128 18.99 -13.52 -4.10
CA ALA A 128 18.62 -14.90 -3.86
C ALA A 128 17.74 -15.05 -2.60
N GLU A 129 18.08 -14.35 -1.51
CA GLU A 129 17.24 -14.30 -0.29
C GLU A 129 15.89 -13.67 -0.58
N VAL A 130 15.84 -12.56 -1.33
CA VAL A 130 14.59 -11.91 -1.78
C VAL A 130 13.74 -12.90 -2.56
N ARG A 131 14.32 -13.60 -3.55
CA ARG A 131 13.57 -14.56 -4.39
C ARG A 131 12.96 -15.68 -3.55
N ARG A 132 13.73 -16.26 -2.63
CA ARG A 132 13.24 -17.29 -1.70
C ARG A 132 12.09 -16.76 -0.85
N THR A 133 12.25 -15.60 -0.23
CA THR A 133 11.21 -14.98 0.62
C THR A 133 9.93 -14.68 -0.17
N VAL A 134 10.06 -14.19 -1.40
CA VAL A 134 8.91 -13.94 -2.30
C VAL A 134 8.17 -15.24 -2.61
N THR A 135 8.89 -16.32 -2.92
CA THR A 135 8.28 -17.63 -3.22
C THR A 135 7.52 -18.16 -1.99
N GLU A 136 8.10 -18.04 -0.80
CA GLU A 136 7.44 -18.43 0.46
C GLU A 136 6.17 -17.58 0.71
N LEU A 137 6.25 -16.25 0.56
CA LEU A 137 5.12 -15.34 0.71
C LEU A 137 3.96 -15.71 -0.23
N ILE A 138 4.25 -15.93 -1.51
CA ILE A 138 3.25 -16.31 -2.50
C ILE A 138 2.63 -17.67 -2.17
N SER A 139 3.44 -18.64 -1.75
CA SER A 139 2.95 -19.98 -1.36
C SER A 139 2.00 -19.89 -0.17
N GLU A 140 2.35 -19.13 0.88
CA GLU A 140 1.51 -18.95 2.05
C GLU A 140 0.22 -18.18 1.72
N MET A 141 0.29 -17.13 0.88
CA MET A 141 -0.90 -16.41 0.42
C MET A 141 -1.86 -17.33 -0.34
N ARG A 142 -1.32 -18.14 -1.27
CA ARG A 142 -2.14 -19.11 -2.03
C ARG A 142 -2.79 -20.16 -1.13
N ALA A 143 -2.08 -20.67 -0.14
CA ALA A 143 -2.62 -21.64 0.83
C ALA A 143 -3.80 -21.06 1.63
N LEU A 144 -3.89 -19.74 1.72
CA LEU A 144 -5.00 -19.02 2.38
C LEU A 144 -6.04 -18.48 1.37
N GLY A 145 -5.98 -18.90 0.11
CA GLY A 145 -6.90 -18.43 -0.95
C GLY A 145 -6.67 -16.97 -1.36
N GLN A 146 -5.50 -16.41 -1.07
CA GLN A 146 -5.17 -15.02 -1.37
C GLN A 146 -4.20 -14.91 -2.55
N ALA A 147 -4.39 -13.90 -3.40
CA ALA A 147 -3.57 -13.65 -4.58
C ALA A 147 -3.01 -12.21 -4.58
N GLY A 148 -2.39 -11.78 -3.46
CA GLY A 148 -1.85 -10.43 -3.33
C GLY A 148 -0.63 -10.17 -4.21
N LEU A 149 0.24 -11.17 -4.33
CA LEU A 149 1.50 -11.13 -5.09
C LEU A 149 1.52 -12.25 -6.14
N VAL A 150 2.11 -11.96 -7.29
CA VAL A 150 2.28 -12.94 -8.37
C VAL A 150 3.69 -12.82 -8.96
N LEU A 151 4.30 -13.97 -9.27
CA LEU A 151 5.48 -14.07 -10.13
C LEU A 151 5.05 -14.45 -11.54
N ASP A 152 5.54 -13.74 -12.54
CA ASP A 152 5.35 -14.12 -13.93
C ASP A 152 6.35 -15.20 -14.38
N ALA A 153 6.21 -15.68 -15.60
CA ALA A 153 7.08 -16.70 -16.19
C ALA A 153 8.57 -16.27 -16.27
N ALA A 154 8.85 -15.00 -16.27
CA ALA A 154 10.21 -14.43 -16.25
C ALA A 154 10.73 -14.13 -14.82
N ASN A 155 10.02 -14.57 -13.79
CA ASN A 155 10.32 -14.33 -12.37
C ASN A 155 10.31 -12.85 -11.94
N PHE A 156 9.52 -12.02 -12.60
CA PHE A 156 9.20 -10.69 -12.12
C PHE A 156 8.01 -10.75 -11.17
N LEU A 157 8.15 -10.05 -10.04
CA LEU A 157 7.09 -9.89 -9.05
C LEU A 157 6.22 -8.70 -9.40
N TYR A 158 4.91 -8.82 -9.18
CA TYR A 158 3.99 -7.69 -9.22
C TYR A 158 2.85 -7.85 -8.21
N ILE A 159 2.25 -6.72 -7.84
CA ILE A 159 1.04 -6.69 -7.00
C ILE A 159 -0.15 -6.95 -7.92
N ALA A 160 -0.84 -8.06 -7.70
CA ALA A 160 -1.98 -8.45 -8.53
C ALA A 160 -3.32 -7.90 -8.02
N HIS A 161 -3.40 -7.53 -6.74
CA HIS A 161 -4.67 -7.19 -6.11
C HIS A 161 -4.64 -5.81 -5.43
N PRO A 162 -5.56 -4.89 -5.78
CA PRO A 162 -5.61 -3.54 -5.21
C PRO A 162 -5.80 -3.50 -3.69
N PHE A 163 -6.55 -4.42 -3.11
CA PHE A 163 -6.71 -4.52 -1.64
C PHE A 163 -5.39 -4.86 -0.94
N PHE A 164 -4.58 -5.72 -1.55
CA PHE A 164 -3.25 -6.00 -1.02
C PHE A 164 -2.36 -4.75 -1.11
N LYS A 165 -2.43 -4.00 -2.21
CA LYS A 165 -1.74 -2.71 -2.33
C LYS A 165 -2.20 -1.73 -1.26
N SER A 166 -3.49 -1.63 -1.00
CA SER A 166 -4.06 -0.79 0.08
C SER A 166 -3.48 -1.19 1.44
N TYR A 167 -3.45 -2.49 1.75
CA TYR A 167 -2.81 -3.00 2.98
C TYR A 167 -1.33 -2.60 3.06
N LEU A 168 -0.56 -2.76 1.99
CA LEU A 168 0.87 -2.41 1.98
C LEU A 168 1.10 -0.93 2.28
N VAL A 169 0.27 -0.04 1.74
CA VAL A 169 0.42 1.42 1.88
C VAL A 169 -0.08 1.92 3.23
N TRP A 170 -1.25 1.47 3.66
CA TRP A 170 -1.95 2.08 4.79
C TRP A 170 -1.74 1.36 6.13
N VAL A 171 -1.29 0.10 6.11
CA VAL A 171 -1.07 -0.70 7.32
C VAL A 171 0.39 -1.08 7.46
N LEU A 172 0.98 -1.76 6.47
CA LEU A 172 2.33 -2.29 6.60
C LEU A 172 3.39 -1.18 6.59
N ALA A 173 3.30 -0.22 5.69
CA ALA A 173 4.31 0.83 5.58
C ALA A 173 4.43 1.65 6.88
N PRO A 174 3.33 2.14 7.51
CA PRO A 174 3.40 2.79 8.82
C PRO A 174 3.88 1.86 9.93
N HIS A 175 3.47 0.58 9.92
CA HIS A 175 3.99 -0.42 10.86
C HIS A 175 5.52 -0.51 10.79
N CYS A 176 6.08 -0.50 9.59
CA CYS A 176 7.53 -0.49 9.34
C CYS A 176 8.21 0.87 9.59
N GLY A 177 7.47 1.91 9.97
CA GLY A 177 8.00 3.25 10.22
C GLY A 177 8.17 4.12 8.99
N ALA A 178 7.60 3.73 7.86
CA ALA A 178 7.52 4.60 6.69
C ALA A 178 6.43 5.65 6.88
N GLN A 179 6.60 6.81 6.26
CA GLN A 179 5.60 7.87 6.27
C GLN A 179 4.38 7.46 5.46
N LEU A 180 3.20 7.88 5.92
CA LEU A 180 1.97 7.78 5.16
C LEU A 180 2.04 8.70 3.92
N PRO A 181 1.29 8.36 2.86
CA PRO A 181 1.16 9.25 1.71
C PRO A 181 0.67 10.64 2.14
N ASP A 182 1.26 11.65 1.55
CA ASP A 182 0.79 13.03 1.68
C ASP A 182 -0.46 13.19 0.82
N LEU A 183 -1.61 13.37 1.46
CA LEU A 183 -2.89 13.49 0.76
C LEU A 183 -3.13 14.88 0.20
N GLU A 184 -2.50 15.93 0.77
CA GLU A 184 -2.67 17.31 0.30
C GLU A 184 -2.22 17.46 -1.15
N ARG A 185 -1.17 16.74 -1.56
CA ARG A 185 -0.68 16.72 -2.94
C ARG A 185 -1.72 16.30 -3.98
N TYR A 186 -2.81 15.65 -3.56
CA TYR A 186 -3.84 15.11 -4.44
C TYR A 186 -5.20 15.81 -4.30
N VAL A 187 -5.32 16.73 -3.33
CA VAL A 187 -6.54 17.52 -3.12
C VAL A 187 -6.60 18.70 -4.10
N GLU A 188 -5.46 19.28 -4.45
CA GLU A 188 -5.42 20.32 -5.48
C GLU A 188 -5.73 19.72 -6.86
N PRO A 189 -6.57 20.37 -7.68
CA PRO A 189 -6.76 19.94 -9.06
C PRO A 189 -5.41 20.06 -9.75
N GLN A 190 -4.78 18.94 -10.07
CA GLN A 190 -3.73 18.93 -11.06
C GLN A 190 -4.41 19.33 -12.36
N ASP A 191 -4.01 20.46 -12.92
CA ASP A 191 -4.38 20.84 -14.28
C ASP A 191 -4.22 19.61 -15.16
N ALA A 192 -5.32 19.20 -15.81
CA ALA A 192 -5.47 17.88 -16.44
C ALA A 192 -4.59 17.67 -17.69
N GLU A 193 -3.59 18.53 -17.90
CA GLU A 193 -2.60 18.44 -18.95
C GLU A 193 -1.20 18.36 -18.34
N GLN A 194 -0.56 17.22 -18.56
CA GLN A 194 0.85 16.92 -18.24
C GLN A 194 1.09 16.39 -16.82
N HIS A 195 0.97 15.10 -16.66
CA HIS A 195 1.96 14.20 -16.09
C HIS A 195 1.30 12.87 -15.81
N GLU A 196 1.41 11.93 -16.73
CA GLU A 196 1.59 10.55 -16.29
C GLU A 196 2.81 10.58 -15.36
N PRO A 197 2.70 10.15 -14.11
CA PRO A 197 3.83 10.22 -13.22
C PRO A 197 4.87 9.18 -13.65
N GLU A 198 5.79 9.57 -14.54
CA GLU A 198 7.05 8.87 -14.74
C GLU A 198 7.87 8.81 -13.43
N ASP A 199 7.52 9.66 -12.46
CA ASP A 199 8.23 9.81 -11.19
C ASP A 199 8.08 8.64 -10.20
N LEU A 200 7.34 7.58 -10.54
CA LEU A 200 7.30 6.35 -9.73
C LEU A 200 8.18 5.22 -10.31
N VAL A 201 8.93 5.49 -11.37
CA VAL A 201 9.83 4.51 -12.01
C VAL A 201 11.30 4.75 -11.67
N GLU A 202 11.67 5.93 -11.16
CA GLU A 202 13.04 6.19 -10.70
C GLU A 202 13.19 5.96 -9.20
N PHE A 203 13.57 4.72 -8.86
CA PHE A 203 14.44 4.39 -7.72
C PHE A 203 15.19 3.09 -8.01
#